data_48f771ca896acf10587e2bbf0a311f88
#
_entry.id   48f771ca896acf10587e2bbf0a311f88
#
_cell.length_a   1.000
_cell.length_b   1.000
_cell.length_c   1.000
_cell.angle_alpha   90.00
_cell.angle_beta   90.00
_cell.angle_gamma   90.00
#
_symmetry.space_group_name_H-M   'P 1'
#
loop_
_entity.id
_entity.type
_entity.pdbx_description
1 polymer ?
#
loop_
_entity_poly.entity_id
_entity_poly.type
_entity_poly.pdbx_seq_one_letter_code
_entity_poly.pdbx_strand_id
1 'polypeptide(L)'
;MYYKESTKETPIVSLNPDKGVFLIDGNCESESPDEFFTEITNWINNYSRKPQETTTLTINLGGINISSSKYLLNIIYQLEDLH
;
A
#
# COMPACT_ATOMS: atom_id res chain seq x y z
N MET A 1 -3.58 10.10 -8.44
CA MET A 1 -2.63 9.79 -7.37
C MET A 1 -3.34 9.58 -6.04
N TYR A 2 -2.94 8.56 -5.30
CA TYR A 2 -3.46 8.29 -3.95
C TYR A 2 -2.43 8.74 -2.92
N TYR A 3 -2.84 9.56 -1.98
CA TYR A 3 -1.96 10.02 -0.91
C TYR A 3 -2.71 10.06 0.41
N LYS A 4 -2.09 9.55 1.46
CA LYS A 4 -2.65 9.59 2.81
C LYS A 4 -1.53 9.84 3.81
N GLU A 5 -1.68 10.87 4.64
CA GLU A 5 -0.69 11.18 5.67
C GLU A 5 -0.64 10.12 6.74
N SER A 6 0.52 9.97 7.36
CA SER A 6 0.70 9.04 8.47
C SER A 6 -0.02 9.52 9.73
N THR A 7 -0.40 8.55 10.54
CA THR A 7 -0.88 8.79 11.91
C THR A 7 0.03 8.01 12.86
N LYS A 8 -0.31 7.96 14.14
CA LYS A 8 0.46 7.16 15.10
C LYS A 8 0.42 5.67 14.76
N GLU A 9 -0.68 5.22 14.16
CA GLU A 9 -0.95 3.80 13.94
C GLU A 9 -0.93 3.40 12.47
N THR A 10 -0.96 4.36 11.56
CA THR A 10 -0.98 4.08 10.13
C THR A 10 0.17 4.79 9.41
N PRO A 11 0.75 4.14 8.40
CA PRO A 11 1.87 4.71 7.65
C PRO A 11 1.41 5.79 6.67
N ILE A 12 2.36 6.60 6.20
CA ILE A 12 2.11 7.43 5.03
C ILE A 12 2.01 6.52 3.81
N VAL A 13 1.06 6.81 2.94
CA VAL A 13 0.88 6.04 1.69
C VAL A 13 0.88 7.03 0.54
N SER A 14 1.78 6.81 -0.41
CA SER A 14 1.91 7.66 -1.59
C SER A 14 1.98 6.74 -2.81
N LEU A 15 0.95 6.77 -3.64
CA LEU A 15 0.84 5.90 -4.81
C LEU A 15 0.75 6.75 -6.05
N ASN A 16 1.84 6.82 -6.82
CA ASN A 16 1.94 7.64 -8.02
C ASN A 16 1.72 6.76 -9.26
N PRO A 17 0.55 6.86 -9.93
CA PRO A 17 0.26 6.00 -11.07
C PRO A 17 1.01 6.39 -12.33
N ASP A 18 1.40 7.66 -12.46
CA ASP A 18 2.08 8.13 -13.66
C ASP A 18 3.51 7.61 -13.74
N LYS A 19 4.14 7.44 -12.61
CA LYS A 19 5.52 6.94 -12.53
C LYS A 19 5.60 5.46 -12.11
N GLY A 20 4.50 4.90 -11.61
CA GLY A 20 4.52 3.55 -11.06
C GLY A 20 5.35 3.44 -9.79
N VAL A 21 5.43 4.52 -8.99
CA VAL A 21 6.23 4.56 -7.78
C VAL A 21 5.33 4.66 -6.56
N PHE A 22 5.38 3.64 -5.71
CA PHE A 22 4.54 3.51 -4.53
C PHE A 22 5.40 3.49 -3.26
N LEU A 23 4.95 4.17 -2.23
CA LEU A 23 5.64 4.25 -0.94
C LEU A 23 4.66 4.00 0.20
N ILE A 24 5.07 3.15 1.14
CA ILE A 24 4.38 2.94 2.42
C ILE A 24 5.44 3.08 3.51
N ASP A 25 5.31 4.10 4.35
CA ASP A 25 6.36 4.45 5.31
C ASP A 25 5.75 4.88 6.65
N GLY A 26 6.21 4.30 7.72
CA GLY A 26 5.81 4.64 9.09
C GLY A 26 5.40 3.44 9.90
N ASN A 27 4.49 3.63 10.86
CA ASN A 27 3.98 2.55 11.69
C ASN A 27 2.70 1.97 11.10
N CYS A 28 2.56 0.67 11.14
CA CYS A 28 1.40 -0.04 10.60
C CYS A 28 0.80 -0.92 11.69
N GLU A 29 0.19 -0.26 12.69
CA GLU A 29 -0.28 -0.90 13.91
C GLU A 29 -1.74 -0.59 14.23
N SER A 30 -2.56 -0.32 13.20
CA SER A 30 -3.96 0.00 13.38
C SER A 30 -4.75 -1.19 13.93
N GLU A 31 -5.69 -0.91 14.84
CA GLU A 31 -6.62 -1.93 15.35
C GLU A 31 -7.70 -2.26 14.33
N SER A 32 -7.91 -1.38 13.34
CA SER A 32 -8.89 -1.56 12.27
C SER A 32 -8.20 -1.49 10.91
N PRO A 33 -7.30 -2.42 10.61
CA PRO A 33 -6.54 -2.35 9.36
C PRO A 33 -7.35 -2.58 8.10
N ASP A 34 -8.48 -3.26 8.19
CA ASP A 34 -9.32 -3.57 7.03
C ASP A 34 -9.85 -2.31 6.35
N GLU A 35 -10.31 -1.30 7.10
CA GLU A 35 -10.76 -0.04 6.50
C GLU A 35 -9.61 0.66 5.77
N PHE A 36 -8.48 0.73 6.42
CA PHE A 36 -7.30 1.40 5.88
C PHE A 36 -6.83 0.72 4.59
N PHE A 37 -6.69 -0.59 4.62
CA PHE A 37 -6.14 -1.34 3.50
C PHE A 37 -7.14 -1.58 2.36
N THR A 38 -8.44 -1.58 2.64
CA THR A 38 -9.46 -1.73 1.60
C THR A 38 -9.37 -0.61 0.57
N GLU A 39 -9.20 0.63 1.00
CA GLU A 39 -9.02 1.76 0.08
C GLU A 39 -7.80 1.56 -0.81
N ILE A 40 -6.68 1.14 -0.21
CA ILE A 40 -5.44 0.94 -0.95
C ILE A 40 -5.58 -0.19 -1.96
N THR A 41 -6.16 -1.30 -1.53
CA THR A 41 -6.38 -2.47 -2.39
C THR A 41 -7.27 -2.12 -3.58
N ASN A 42 -8.35 -1.38 -3.34
CA ASN A 42 -9.25 -0.95 -4.41
C ASN A 42 -8.54 -0.02 -5.39
N TRP A 43 -7.71 0.89 -4.88
CA TRP A 43 -6.94 1.79 -5.73
C TRP A 43 -5.96 1.01 -6.62
N ILE A 44 -5.28 0.01 -6.05
CA ILE A 44 -4.34 -0.83 -6.80
C ILE A 44 -5.06 -1.67 -7.85
N ASN A 45 -6.27 -2.16 -7.55
CA ASN A 45 -7.08 -2.87 -8.54
C ASN A 45 -7.38 -2.00 -9.75
N ASN A 46 -7.69 -0.73 -9.54
CA ASN A 46 -7.92 0.21 -10.63
C ASN A 46 -6.64 0.49 -11.41
N TYR A 47 -5.53 0.67 -10.71
CA TYR A 47 -4.23 0.87 -11.33
C TYR A 47 -3.84 -0.33 -12.21
N SER A 48 -4.15 -1.54 -11.75
CA SER A 48 -3.75 -2.77 -12.45
C SER A 48 -4.42 -2.95 -13.81
N ARG A 49 -5.46 -2.19 -14.11
CA ARG A 49 -6.11 -2.22 -15.41
C ARG A 49 -5.22 -1.61 -16.49
N LYS A 50 -4.38 -0.66 -16.11
CA LYS A 50 -3.46 0.01 -17.04
C LYS A 50 -2.19 0.42 -16.28
N PRO A 51 -1.38 -0.56 -15.85
CA PRO A 51 -0.20 -0.27 -15.06
C PRO A 51 0.93 0.26 -15.91
N GLN A 52 1.90 0.91 -15.26
CA GLN A 52 3.15 1.26 -15.92
C GLN A 52 3.97 -0.01 -16.21
N GLU A 53 4.92 0.10 -17.11
CA GLU A 53 5.83 -1.02 -17.45
C GLU A 53 6.52 -1.57 -16.23
N THR A 54 6.92 -0.69 -15.32
CA THR A 54 7.56 -1.05 -14.06
C THR A 54 6.84 -0.39 -12.92
N THR A 55 6.52 -1.17 -11.89
CA THR A 55 5.92 -0.68 -10.65
C THR A 55 6.89 -0.96 -9.52
N THR A 56 7.27 0.08 -8.78
CA THR A 56 8.21 -0.03 -7.67
C THR A 56 7.48 0.27 -6.38
N LEU A 57 7.52 -0.67 -5.43
CA LEU A 57 6.95 -0.49 -4.10
C LEU A 57 8.07 -0.41 -3.08
N THR A 58 8.13 0.68 -2.34
CA THR A 58 9.03 0.85 -1.21
C THR A 58 8.24 0.77 0.08
N ILE A 59 8.66 -0.12 0.97
CA ILE A 59 8.03 -0.31 2.28
C ILE A 59 9.09 -0.06 3.34
N ASN A 60 8.82 0.88 4.25
CA ASN A 60 9.71 1.19 5.35
C ASN A 60 8.87 1.36 6.62
N LEU A 61 8.77 0.31 7.43
CA LEU A 61 7.90 0.29 8.60
C LEU A 61 8.69 0.27 9.89
N GLY A 62 8.32 1.15 10.81
CA GLY A 62 8.88 1.17 12.17
C GLY A 62 8.27 0.07 13.04
N GLY A 63 7.01 -0.27 12.80
CA GLY A 63 6.32 -1.33 13.50
C GLY A 63 5.14 -1.83 12.69
N ILE A 64 4.77 -3.09 12.90
CA ILE A 64 3.63 -3.70 12.22
C ILE A 64 3.01 -4.74 13.14
N ASN A 65 1.67 -4.73 13.25
CA ASN A 65 0.97 -5.78 13.99
C ASN A 65 0.59 -6.93 13.06
N ILE A 66 0.19 -8.06 13.68
CA ILE A 66 -0.11 -9.28 12.92
C ILE A 66 -1.26 -9.06 11.94
N SER A 67 -2.30 -8.36 12.36
CA SER A 67 -3.47 -8.11 11.51
C SER A 67 -3.10 -7.29 10.27
N SER A 68 -2.27 -6.27 10.44
CA SER A 68 -1.82 -5.42 9.33
C SER A 68 -0.89 -6.16 8.39
N SER A 69 -0.06 -7.07 8.89
CA SER A 69 0.91 -7.78 8.05
C SER A 69 0.24 -8.62 6.97
N LYS A 70 -0.92 -9.17 7.24
CA LYS A 70 -1.68 -9.95 6.26
C LYS A 70 -2.14 -9.09 5.08
N TYR A 71 -2.62 -7.89 5.38
CA TYR A 71 -3.06 -6.95 4.34
C TYR A 71 -1.89 -6.46 3.50
N LEU A 72 -0.78 -6.17 4.16
CA LEU A 72 0.42 -5.72 3.46
C LEU A 72 0.95 -6.78 2.51
N LEU A 73 0.94 -8.04 2.95
CA LEU A 73 1.35 -9.17 2.12
C LEU A 73 0.44 -9.30 0.89
N ASN A 74 -0.87 -9.09 1.07
CA ASN A 74 -1.80 -9.11 -0.05
C ASN A 74 -1.49 -8.04 -1.08
N ILE A 75 -1.10 -6.84 -0.64
CA ILE A 75 -0.69 -5.77 -1.54
C ILE A 75 0.54 -6.19 -2.35
N ILE A 76 1.51 -6.80 -1.70
CA ILE A 76 2.72 -7.29 -2.37
C ILE A 76 2.36 -8.31 -3.45
N TYR A 77 1.53 -9.29 -3.12
CA TYR A 77 1.08 -10.30 -4.08
C TYR A 77 0.30 -9.66 -5.24
N GLN A 78 -0.55 -8.71 -4.93
CA GLN A 78 -1.34 -8.01 -5.94
C GLN A 78 -0.44 -7.31 -6.97
N LEU A 79 0.64 -6.70 -6.51
CA LEU A 79 1.60 -6.02 -7.39
C LEU A 79 2.49 -7.01 -8.15
N GLU A 80 2.85 -8.13 -7.53
CA GLU A 80 3.61 -9.18 -8.22
C GLU A 80 2.85 -9.74 -9.40
N ASP A 81 1.52 -9.84 -9.30
CA ASP A 81 0.67 -10.35 -10.38
C ASP A 81 0.65 -9.44 -11.61
N LEU A 82 1.10 -8.20 -11.50
CA LEU A 82 1.14 -7.27 -12.63
C LEU A 82 2.29 -7.58 -13.59
N HIS A 83 3.28 -8.26 -13.13
CA HIS A 83 4.53 -8.52 -13.85
C HIS A 83 4.90 -9.98 -13.75
#